data_00243e40bc676148fe973eaa279dffbe
#
_entry.id   00243e40bc676148fe973eaa279dffbe
#
_cell.length_a   1.000
_cell.length_b   1.000
_cell.length_c   1.000
_cell.angle_alpha   90.00
_cell.angle_beta   90.00
_cell.angle_gamma   90.00
#
_symmetry.space_group_name_H-M   'P 1'
#
loop_
_entity.id
_entity.type
_entity.pdbx_description
1 polymer ?
#
loop_
_entity_poly.entity_id
_entity_poly.type
_entity_poly.pdbx_seq_one_letter_code
_entity_poly.pdbx_strand_id
1 'polypeptide(L)'
;MSRGSDASLDPLQPLETLEPLEPLEAVPPVARGRREWVQTIIGAWSLRRTKIGFSMFLALFAVAVFGRYVAPYAPTEFVGPPFSLPAPSYWLGTDFLGRDVLSRVLYGGLSVFVLGIAATFIGIVLGVSLGLVSGYARRWADESIMRMLDVVLAFPSIVLAMLFVSILGPRLWLIVLMVGISHMPRIARVTRAATVELAARDFVRAAAAVGVPRRKILLYEVLPNISSPLLVEFGLRLTYSIIMIAALSFIGFGLQPPSADWGLMINENRIGITVQPWAVVAPVLLIGALTISTNLMADGLARAMMGIDRDTAVI
;
A
#
# COMPACT_ATOMS: atom_id res chain seq x y z
N MET A 1 -24.01 72.76 -34.38
CA MET A 1 -25.19 71.93 -34.61
C MET A 1 -25.02 70.67 -33.88
N SER A 2 -25.60 70.56 -32.68
CA SER A 2 -26.86 69.87 -32.34
C SER A 2 -26.68 68.39 -32.32
N ARG A 3 -26.85 67.61 -31.27
CA ARG A 3 -27.85 67.59 -30.20
C ARG A 3 -27.33 66.76 -29.04
N GLY A 4 -27.56 67.21 -27.84
CA GLY A 4 -27.55 66.39 -26.67
C GLY A 4 -28.69 65.38 -26.65
N SER A 5 -28.53 64.25 -25.99
CA SER A 5 -29.62 63.40 -25.53
C SER A 5 -29.49 63.23 -24.04
N ASP A 6 -30.35 63.90 -23.29
CA ASP A 6 -30.67 63.70 -21.91
C ASP A 6 -31.05 62.21 -21.70
N ALA A 7 -30.30 61.50 -20.96
CA ALA A 7 -30.73 60.23 -20.35
C ALA A 7 -31.44 60.59 -19.03
N SER A 8 -32.76 60.80 -19.13
CA SER A 8 -33.64 60.86 -17.97
C SER A 8 -33.55 59.57 -17.16
N LEU A 9 -33.02 59.69 -15.94
CA LEU A 9 -33.11 58.67 -14.90
C LEU A 9 -34.62 58.50 -14.59
N ASP A 10 -35.13 57.34 -14.96
CA ASP A 10 -36.50 56.91 -14.64
C ASP A 10 -36.51 56.49 -13.16
N PRO A 11 -37.26 57.17 -12.29
CA PRO A 11 -37.30 56.88 -10.87
C PRO A 11 -38.24 55.72 -10.59
N LEU A 12 -37.70 54.67 -9.99
CA LEU A 12 -38.43 53.69 -9.19
C LEU A 12 -39.41 52.77 -9.94
N GLN A 13 -38.89 51.73 -10.57
CA GLN A 13 -39.71 50.56 -10.83
C GLN A 13 -40.13 49.92 -9.50
N PRO A 14 -41.42 49.58 -9.31
CA PRO A 14 -41.88 48.92 -8.08
C PRO A 14 -41.25 47.55 -7.92
N LEU A 15 -40.84 47.22 -6.67
CA LEU A 15 -40.28 45.94 -6.28
C LEU A 15 -41.22 44.73 -6.41
N GLU A 16 -42.32 44.86 -7.18
CA GLU A 16 -43.38 43.83 -7.30
C GLU A 16 -43.11 42.76 -8.35
N THR A 17 -41.97 42.79 -9.04
CA THR A 17 -41.62 41.73 -10.03
C THR A 17 -40.41 40.91 -9.66
N LEU A 18 -40.10 40.72 -8.35
CA LEU A 18 -39.23 39.67 -7.95
C LEU A 18 -40.01 38.35 -8.10
N GLU A 19 -39.72 37.61 -9.17
CA GLU A 19 -40.13 36.21 -9.28
C GLU A 19 -39.80 35.50 -7.97
N PRO A 20 -40.70 34.66 -7.43
CA PRO A 20 -40.41 33.86 -6.26
C PRO A 20 -39.11 33.10 -6.55
N LEU A 21 -38.08 33.30 -5.71
CA LEU A 21 -36.85 32.50 -5.77
C LEU A 21 -37.27 31.03 -5.85
N GLU A 22 -36.95 30.36 -6.95
CA GLU A 22 -37.14 28.93 -7.05
C GLU A 22 -36.61 28.29 -5.77
N PRO A 23 -37.36 27.36 -5.16
CA PRO A 23 -36.87 26.68 -3.97
C PRO A 23 -35.49 26.10 -4.31
N LEU A 24 -34.46 26.53 -3.58
CA LEU A 24 -33.11 25.97 -3.71
C LEU A 24 -33.28 24.48 -3.78
N GLU A 25 -33.04 23.87 -4.96
CA GLU A 25 -33.04 22.42 -5.10
C GLU A 25 -32.24 21.88 -3.95
N ALA A 26 -32.84 21.04 -3.14
CA ALA A 26 -32.22 20.47 -1.98
C ALA A 26 -30.92 19.82 -2.47
N VAL A 27 -29.77 20.43 -2.10
CA VAL A 27 -28.44 19.91 -2.43
C VAL A 27 -28.46 18.43 -2.05
N PRO A 28 -28.30 17.50 -3.01
CA PRO A 28 -28.40 16.09 -2.71
C PRO A 28 -27.42 15.79 -1.58
N PRO A 29 -27.82 15.01 -0.57
CA PRO A 29 -26.96 14.73 0.56
C PRO A 29 -25.64 14.16 0.03
N VAL A 30 -24.54 14.87 0.29
CA VAL A 30 -23.18 14.45 -0.09
C VAL A 30 -23.03 13.02 0.38
N ALA A 31 -22.91 12.08 -0.56
CA ALA A 31 -22.83 10.67 -0.26
C ALA A 31 -21.64 10.48 0.71
N ARG A 32 -21.92 10.11 1.96
CA ARG A 32 -20.93 9.93 3.01
C ARG A 32 -19.90 8.94 2.51
N GLY A 33 -18.63 9.27 2.58
CA GLY A 33 -17.48 8.52 2.07
C GLY A 33 -17.39 7.05 2.49
N ARG A 34 -18.26 6.62 3.40
CA ARG A 34 -18.44 5.21 3.78
C ARG A 34 -18.91 4.32 2.62
N ARG A 35 -19.47 4.89 1.52
CA ARG A 35 -19.87 4.14 0.32
C ARG A 35 -18.80 4.08 -0.75
N GLU A 36 -17.89 5.05 -0.81
CA GLU A 36 -16.91 5.15 -1.90
C GLU A 36 -15.89 4.00 -1.89
N TRP A 37 -15.29 3.69 -0.75
CA TRP A 37 -14.34 2.58 -0.67
C TRP A 37 -14.99 1.22 -0.94
N VAL A 38 -16.26 1.03 -0.51
CA VAL A 38 -17.02 -0.18 -0.81
C VAL A 38 -17.29 -0.29 -2.31
N GLN A 39 -17.68 0.81 -2.96
CA GLN A 39 -17.89 0.85 -4.41
C GLN A 39 -16.58 0.61 -5.17
N THR A 40 -15.47 1.15 -4.69
CA THR A 40 -14.13 0.89 -5.25
C THR A 40 -13.77 -0.59 -5.15
N ILE A 41 -13.99 -1.24 -4.01
CA ILE A 41 -13.74 -2.68 -3.85
C ILE A 41 -14.65 -3.50 -4.76
N ILE A 42 -15.96 -3.21 -4.79
CA ILE A 42 -16.91 -3.93 -5.65
C ILE A 42 -16.55 -3.73 -7.12
N GLY A 43 -16.21 -2.50 -7.54
CA GLY A 43 -15.75 -2.20 -8.89
C GLY A 43 -14.45 -2.92 -9.23
N ALA A 44 -13.48 -2.94 -8.32
CA ALA A 44 -12.24 -3.68 -8.50
C ALA A 44 -12.48 -5.18 -8.66
N TRP A 45 -13.43 -5.74 -7.91
CA TRP A 45 -13.76 -7.17 -7.97
C TRP A 45 -14.39 -7.58 -9.30
N SER A 46 -15.00 -6.67 -10.07
CA SER A 46 -15.51 -6.96 -11.40
C SER A 46 -14.37 -7.24 -12.40
N LEU A 47 -13.18 -6.68 -12.18
CA LEU A 47 -12.04 -6.77 -13.08
C LEU A 47 -11.36 -8.13 -13.04
N ARG A 48 -11.09 -8.74 -14.20
CA ARG A 48 -10.37 -10.02 -14.31
C ARG A 48 -9.01 -9.99 -13.63
N ARG A 49 -8.29 -8.87 -13.73
CA ARG A 49 -6.96 -8.67 -13.12
C ARG A 49 -7.01 -8.82 -11.60
N THR A 50 -7.98 -8.18 -10.95
CA THR A 50 -8.17 -8.28 -9.49
C THR A 50 -8.46 -9.71 -9.07
N LYS A 51 -9.33 -10.41 -9.80
CA LYS A 51 -9.66 -11.82 -9.52
C LYS A 51 -8.43 -12.71 -9.66
N ILE A 52 -7.64 -12.56 -10.72
CA ILE A 52 -6.40 -13.30 -10.94
C ILE A 52 -5.40 -12.97 -9.81
N GLY A 53 -5.15 -11.68 -9.54
CA GLY A 53 -4.24 -11.27 -8.48
C GLY A 53 -4.66 -11.80 -7.11
N PHE A 54 -5.95 -11.70 -6.77
CA PHE A 54 -6.49 -12.21 -5.51
C PHE A 54 -6.41 -13.73 -5.40
N SER A 55 -6.76 -14.47 -6.46
CA SER A 55 -6.66 -15.95 -6.43
C SER A 55 -5.21 -16.41 -6.27
N MET A 56 -4.25 -15.76 -6.96
CA MET A 56 -2.82 -16.03 -6.76
C MET A 56 -2.37 -15.68 -5.34
N PHE A 57 -2.79 -14.54 -4.83
CA PHE A 57 -2.47 -14.13 -3.45
C PHE A 57 -3.00 -15.14 -2.44
N LEU A 58 -4.25 -15.55 -2.59
CA LEU A 58 -4.90 -16.52 -1.70
C LEU A 58 -4.21 -17.89 -1.77
N ALA A 59 -3.84 -18.35 -2.97
CA ALA A 59 -3.10 -19.60 -3.15
C ALA A 59 -1.73 -19.55 -2.47
N LEU A 60 -0.97 -18.46 -2.67
CA LEU A 60 0.33 -18.27 -2.04
C LEU A 60 0.21 -18.11 -0.51
N PHE A 61 -0.82 -17.42 -0.04
CA PHE A 61 -1.13 -17.30 1.37
C PHE A 61 -1.48 -18.65 1.99
N ALA A 62 -2.29 -19.45 1.30
CA ALA A 62 -2.59 -20.82 1.74
C ALA A 62 -1.31 -21.68 1.82
N VAL A 63 -0.42 -21.60 0.83
CA VAL A 63 0.88 -22.26 0.89
C VAL A 63 1.70 -21.76 2.08
N ALA A 64 1.75 -20.45 2.35
CA ALA A 64 2.52 -19.89 3.45
C ALA A 64 1.99 -20.30 4.84
N VAL A 65 0.66 -20.43 5.00
CA VAL A 65 0.01 -20.78 6.27
C VAL A 65 -0.03 -22.30 6.49
N PHE A 66 -0.46 -23.03 5.45
CA PHE A 66 -0.72 -24.47 5.54
C PHE A 66 0.44 -25.32 5.09
N GLY A 67 1.40 -24.77 4.35
CA GLY A 67 2.54 -25.50 3.80
C GLY A 67 3.34 -26.27 4.86
N ARG A 68 3.49 -25.70 6.05
CA ARG A 68 4.16 -26.35 7.19
C ARG A 68 3.52 -27.66 7.64
N TYR A 69 2.22 -27.87 7.38
CA TYR A 69 1.52 -29.09 7.77
C TYR A 69 1.60 -30.21 6.72
N VAL A 70 1.96 -29.83 5.48
CA VAL A 70 2.10 -30.79 4.37
C VAL A 70 3.57 -30.97 3.97
N ALA A 71 4.50 -30.26 4.61
CA ALA A 71 5.94 -30.39 4.38
C ALA A 71 6.41 -31.79 4.78
N PRO A 72 7.14 -32.51 3.87
CA PRO A 72 7.62 -33.86 4.15
C PRO A 72 8.59 -33.95 5.33
N TYR A 73 9.39 -32.90 5.57
CA TYR A 73 10.45 -32.88 6.57
C TYR A 73 10.39 -31.59 7.41
N ALA A 74 11.02 -31.61 8.58
CA ALA A 74 11.23 -30.39 9.35
C ALA A 74 12.22 -29.44 8.62
N PRO A 75 12.08 -28.11 8.73
CA PRO A 75 12.90 -27.16 7.98
C PRO A 75 14.39 -27.18 8.36
N THR A 76 14.74 -27.84 9.45
CA THR A 76 16.11 -27.99 9.96
C THR A 76 16.67 -29.40 9.81
N GLU A 77 15.88 -30.36 9.30
CA GLU A 77 16.25 -31.76 9.17
C GLU A 77 17.19 -31.96 7.97
N PHE A 78 18.25 -32.73 8.19
CA PHE A 78 19.22 -33.15 7.15
C PHE A 78 18.72 -34.42 6.49
N VAL A 79 18.42 -34.37 5.19
CA VAL A 79 17.79 -35.48 4.44
C VAL A 79 18.72 -36.11 3.40
N GLY A 80 19.84 -35.46 3.10
CA GLY A 80 20.78 -35.96 2.10
C GLY A 80 22.07 -35.15 2.00
N PRO A 81 22.95 -35.46 1.05
CA PRO A 81 24.13 -34.64 0.80
C PRO A 81 23.77 -33.21 0.39
N PRO A 82 24.65 -32.21 0.66
CA PRO A 82 24.47 -30.85 0.20
C PRO A 82 24.33 -30.75 -1.33
N PHE A 83 23.44 -29.84 -1.79
CA PHE A 83 23.20 -29.57 -3.19
C PHE A 83 22.82 -30.77 -4.05
N SER A 84 22.19 -31.80 -3.48
CA SER A 84 21.68 -32.94 -4.24
C SER A 84 20.55 -32.50 -5.19
N LEU A 85 20.58 -33.04 -6.42
CA LEU A 85 19.54 -32.82 -7.41
C LEU A 85 18.21 -33.46 -6.99
N PRO A 86 17.08 -33.03 -7.58
CA PRO A 86 15.77 -33.61 -7.32
C PRO A 86 15.74 -35.14 -7.40
N ALA A 87 15.14 -35.78 -6.39
CA ALA A 87 14.99 -37.22 -6.24
C ALA A 87 13.64 -37.55 -5.58
N PRO A 88 13.16 -38.80 -5.62
CA PRO A 88 11.89 -39.20 -5.01
C PRO A 88 11.78 -38.89 -3.52
N SER A 89 12.90 -38.85 -2.78
CA SER A 89 12.97 -38.50 -1.37
C SER A 89 13.03 -36.99 -1.08
N TYR A 90 13.43 -36.17 -2.05
CA TYR A 90 13.48 -34.70 -1.96
C TYR A 90 13.19 -34.07 -3.32
N TRP A 91 11.94 -33.73 -3.57
CA TRP A 91 11.42 -33.35 -4.91
C TRP A 91 12.06 -32.12 -5.54
N LEU A 92 12.48 -31.17 -4.76
CA LEU A 92 13.23 -29.99 -5.20
C LEU A 92 14.73 -30.08 -4.89
N GLY A 93 15.23 -31.26 -4.52
CA GLY A 93 16.61 -31.44 -4.11
C GLY A 93 16.90 -30.92 -2.71
N THR A 94 18.19 -30.84 -2.37
CA THR A 94 18.65 -30.37 -1.06
C THR A 94 19.36 -29.04 -1.15
N ASP A 95 19.40 -28.30 -0.04
CA ASP A 95 20.10 -27.03 0.10
C ASP A 95 21.60 -27.21 0.44
N PHE A 96 22.29 -26.10 0.72
CA PHE A 96 23.72 -26.07 1.05
C PHE A 96 24.13 -26.90 2.32
N LEU A 97 23.17 -27.22 3.18
CA LEU A 97 23.37 -28.11 4.34
C LEU A 97 22.79 -29.51 4.15
N GLY A 98 22.17 -29.81 3.01
CA GLY A 98 21.50 -31.10 2.80
C GLY A 98 20.09 -31.19 3.38
N ARG A 99 19.42 -30.05 3.62
CA ARG A 99 17.99 -29.95 4.05
C ARG A 99 17.07 -29.95 2.84
N ASP A 100 15.84 -30.47 2.97
CA ASP A 100 14.88 -30.52 1.87
C ASP A 100 14.42 -29.10 1.45
N VAL A 101 14.65 -28.76 0.18
CA VAL A 101 14.29 -27.46 -0.40
C VAL A 101 12.78 -27.23 -0.40
N LEU A 102 11.97 -28.25 -0.77
CA LEU A 102 10.52 -28.13 -0.78
C LEU A 102 9.96 -27.81 0.60
N SER A 103 10.37 -28.56 1.62
CA SER A 103 9.93 -28.32 2.99
C SER A 103 10.29 -26.91 3.44
N ARG A 104 11.50 -26.45 3.19
CA ARG A 104 11.92 -25.09 3.55
C ARG A 104 11.14 -24.00 2.82
N VAL A 105 10.81 -24.21 1.54
CA VAL A 105 9.93 -23.32 0.76
C VAL A 105 8.54 -23.22 1.38
N LEU A 106 7.98 -24.35 1.79
CA LEU A 106 6.65 -24.42 2.43
C LEU A 106 6.61 -23.74 3.80
N TYR A 107 7.70 -23.80 4.57
CA TYR A 107 7.84 -23.10 5.85
C TYR A 107 8.17 -21.61 5.71
N GLY A 108 8.89 -21.22 4.66
CA GLY A 108 9.53 -19.90 4.54
C GLY A 108 8.62 -18.74 4.11
N GLY A 109 7.39 -19.03 3.68
CA GLY A 109 6.53 -18.01 3.11
C GLY A 109 5.90 -17.05 4.12
N LEU A 110 5.53 -17.55 5.30
CA LEU A 110 4.76 -16.80 6.29
C LEU A 110 5.46 -15.52 6.78
N SER A 111 6.79 -15.57 6.91
CA SER A 111 7.60 -14.41 7.31
C SER A 111 7.44 -13.23 6.36
N VAL A 112 7.53 -13.46 5.06
CA VAL A 112 7.43 -12.42 4.03
C VAL A 112 6.05 -11.76 4.07
N PHE A 113 4.97 -12.55 4.24
CA PHE A 113 3.62 -12.02 4.38
C PHE A 113 3.45 -11.17 5.63
N VAL A 114 3.81 -11.71 6.79
CA VAL A 114 3.59 -11.02 8.07
C VAL A 114 4.42 -9.74 8.17
N LEU A 115 5.71 -9.81 7.83
CA LEU A 115 6.59 -8.65 7.88
C LEU A 115 6.20 -7.61 6.81
N GLY A 116 5.80 -8.05 5.60
CA GLY A 116 5.34 -7.17 4.52
C GLY A 116 4.08 -6.39 4.89
N ILE A 117 3.07 -7.08 5.44
CA ILE A 117 1.82 -6.45 5.90
C ILE A 117 2.10 -5.50 7.07
N ALA A 118 2.90 -5.92 8.05
CA ALA A 118 3.22 -5.11 9.21
C ALA A 118 3.97 -3.82 8.82
N ALA A 119 4.98 -3.91 7.94
CA ALA A 119 5.71 -2.76 7.45
C ALA A 119 4.80 -1.79 6.67
N THR A 120 3.95 -2.33 5.80
CA THR A 120 2.97 -1.53 5.05
C THR A 120 2.02 -0.82 5.99
N PHE A 121 1.49 -1.52 7.00
CA PHE A 121 0.58 -0.94 7.97
C PHE A 121 1.22 0.21 8.76
N ILE A 122 2.46 0.05 9.23
CA ILE A 122 3.21 1.12 9.89
C ILE A 122 3.38 2.32 8.95
N GLY A 123 3.78 2.08 7.70
CA GLY A 123 3.92 3.14 6.70
C GLY A 123 2.62 3.89 6.44
N ILE A 124 1.49 3.18 6.33
CA ILE A 124 0.15 3.78 6.16
C ILE A 124 -0.24 4.60 7.39
N VAL A 125 -0.12 4.05 8.59
CA VAL A 125 -0.50 4.77 9.82
C VAL A 125 0.31 6.05 9.97
N LEU A 126 1.63 5.99 9.83
CA LEU A 126 2.51 7.15 9.95
C LEU A 126 2.28 8.15 8.81
N GLY A 127 2.23 7.67 7.56
CA GLY A 127 2.06 8.52 6.38
C GLY A 127 0.69 9.21 6.35
N VAL A 128 -0.39 8.48 6.62
CA VAL A 128 -1.74 9.06 6.69
C VAL A 128 -1.83 10.08 7.82
N SER A 129 -1.31 9.77 9.00
CA SER A 129 -1.35 10.71 10.13
C SER A 129 -0.63 12.03 9.80
N LEU A 130 0.58 11.95 9.24
CA LEU A 130 1.35 13.13 8.85
C LEU A 130 0.70 13.87 7.67
N GLY A 131 0.17 13.15 6.68
CA GLY A 131 -0.52 13.75 5.54
C GLY A 131 -1.81 14.47 5.92
N LEU A 132 -2.63 13.91 6.80
CA LEU A 132 -3.83 14.56 7.33
C LEU A 132 -3.47 15.84 8.11
N VAL A 133 -2.50 15.74 9.01
CA VAL A 133 -2.05 16.90 9.81
C VAL A 133 -1.48 17.99 8.91
N SER A 134 -0.61 17.64 7.98
CA SER A 134 0.02 18.56 7.04
C SER A 134 -1.01 19.22 6.11
N GLY A 135 -1.92 18.45 5.51
CA GLY A 135 -2.92 18.97 4.57
C GLY A 135 -3.96 19.90 5.21
N TYR A 136 -4.15 19.82 6.54
CA TYR A 136 -5.07 20.68 7.29
C TYR A 136 -4.36 21.73 8.14
N ALA A 137 -3.03 21.74 8.15
CA ALA A 137 -2.22 22.63 8.97
C ALA A 137 -2.08 24.04 8.35
N ARG A 138 -1.56 24.97 9.16
CA ARG A 138 -1.06 26.26 8.65
C ARG A 138 0.20 26.06 7.81
N ARG A 139 0.43 26.96 6.86
CA ARG A 139 1.54 26.89 5.89
C ARG A 139 2.90 26.49 6.48
N TRP A 140 3.31 27.08 7.59
CA TRP A 140 4.61 26.80 8.21
C TRP A 140 4.73 25.35 8.75
N ALA A 141 3.65 24.82 9.34
CA ALA A 141 3.65 23.46 9.88
C ALA A 141 3.61 22.42 8.74
N ASP A 142 2.83 22.68 7.69
CA ASP A 142 2.83 21.89 6.47
C ASP A 142 4.23 21.84 5.84
N GLU A 143 4.86 22.99 5.65
CA GLU A 143 6.20 23.07 5.06
C GLU A 143 7.25 22.34 5.90
N SER A 144 7.19 22.46 7.24
CA SER A 144 8.11 21.78 8.14
C SER A 144 7.97 20.25 8.08
N ILE A 145 6.73 19.75 8.06
CA ILE A 145 6.46 18.31 7.94
C ILE A 145 6.99 17.80 6.59
N MET A 146 6.68 18.50 5.50
CA MET A 146 7.12 18.07 4.17
C MET A 146 8.65 18.07 4.04
N ARG A 147 9.35 19.08 4.58
CA ARG A 147 10.83 19.11 4.61
C ARG A 147 11.42 17.94 5.41
N MET A 148 10.83 17.59 6.56
CA MET A 148 11.25 16.43 7.33
C MET A 148 11.11 15.13 6.52
N LEU A 149 10.00 14.99 5.77
CA LEU A 149 9.77 13.84 4.91
C LEU A 149 10.75 13.81 3.71
N ASP A 150 11.15 14.97 3.20
CA ASP A 150 12.15 15.10 2.12
C ASP A 150 13.53 14.59 2.56
N VAL A 151 13.90 14.82 3.83
CA VAL A 151 15.12 14.25 4.40
C VAL A 151 15.11 12.73 4.36
N VAL A 152 13.97 12.10 4.70
CA VAL A 152 13.85 10.62 4.62
C VAL A 152 14.00 10.14 3.17
N LEU A 153 13.42 10.87 2.20
CA LEU A 153 13.50 10.52 0.77
C LEU A 153 14.89 10.76 0.15
N ALA A 154 15.74 11.57 0.78
CA ALA A 154 17.10 11.80 0.31
C ALA A 154 17.98 10.54 0.41
N PHE A 155 17.61 9.61 1.29
CA PHE A 155 18.33 8.34 1.43
C PHE A 155 17.67 7.23 0.60
N PRO A 156 18.45 6.43 -0.15
CA PRO A 156 17.92 5.19 -0.73
C PRO A 156 17.35 4.29 0.37
N SER A 157 16.10 3.87 0.22
CA SER A 157 15.34 3.17 1.29
C SER A 157 16.06 1.93 1.83
N ILE A 158 16.67 1.13 0.94
CA ILE A 158 17.40 -0.07 1.34
C ILE A 158 18.66 0.28 2.14
N VAL A 159 19.38 1.34 1.76
CA VAL A 159 20.60 1.79 2.45
C VAL A 159 20.24 2.31 3.85
N LEU A 160 19.14 3.05 3.98
CA LEU A 160 18.65 3.52 5.26
C LEU A 160 18.33 2.34 6.20
N ALA A 161 17.62 1.33 5.70
CA ALA A 161 17.29 0.14 6.48
C ALA A 161 18.56 -0.63 6.90
N MET A 162 19.50 -0.84 5.96
CA MET A 162 20.78 -1.50 6.23
C MET A 162 21.61 -0.76 7.29
N LEU A 163 21.67 0.57 7.20
CA LEU A 163 22.41 1.39 8.16
C LEU A 163 21.90 1.18 9.59
N PHE A 164 20.60 1.29 9.80
CA PHE A 164 20.02 1.11 11.14
C PHE A 164 20.16 -0.34 11.66
N VAL A 165 19.94 -1.32 10.80
CA VAL A 165 20.08 -2.74 11.18
C VAL A 165 21.53 -3.08 11.48
N SER A 166 22.51 -2.48 10.77
CA SER A 166 23.94 -2.68 11.05
C SER A 166 24.37 -2.11 12.41
N ILE A 167 23.79 -0.97 12.83
CA ILE A 167 24.11 -0.32 14.10
C ILE A 167 23.41 -1.00 15.30
N LEU A 168 22.11 -1.33 15.12
CA LEU A 168 21.26 -1.81 16.21
C LEU A 168 21.13 -3.33 16.27
N GLY A 169 21.70 -4.02 15.30
CA GLY A 169 21.62 -5.48 15.11
C GLY A 169 20.39 -5.92 14.32
N PRO A 170 20.41 -7.13 13.74
CA PRO A 170 19.33 -7.69 12.93
C PRO A 170 18.14 -8.09 13.82
N ARG A 171 17.16 -7.21 13.92
CA ARG A 171 15.92 -7.42 14.67
C ARG A 171 14.73 -7.24 13.74
N LEU A 172 13.79 -8.17 13.73
CA LEU A 172 12.64 -8.16 12.82
C LEU A 172 11.79 -6.90 12.95
N TRP A 173 11.52 -6.45 14.18
CA TRP A 173 10.77 -5.22 14.40
C TRP A 173 11.45 -3.98 13.80
N LEU A 174 12.78 -3.94 13.80
CA LEU A 174 13.55 -2.83 13.23
C LEU A 174 13.45 -2.82 11.71
N ILE A 175 13.51 -3.98 11.07
CA ILE A 175 13.32 -4.12 9.62
C ILE A 175 11.92 -3.63 9.24
N VAL A 176 10.89 -4.11 9.93
CA VAL A 176 9.50 -3.70 9.73
C VAL A 176 9.34 -2.19 9.88
N LEU A 177 9.94 -1.62 10.92
CA LEU A 177 9.89 -0.19 11.19
C LEU A 177 10.60 0.62 10.09
N MET A 178 11.81 0.22 9.68
CA MET A 178 12.58 0.93 8.65
C MET A 178 11.91 0.88 7.28
N VAL A 179 11.37 -0.29 6.90
CA VAL A 179 10.58 -0.44 5.67
C VAL A 179 9.32 0.42 5.74
N GLY A 180 8.61 0.43 6.86
CA GLY A 180 7.44 1.28 7.07
C GLY A 180 7.77 2.78 6.99
N ILE A 181 8.84 3.22 7.66
CA ILE A 181 9.32 4.62 7.59
C ILE A 181 9.68 5.02 6.16
N SER A 182 10.27 4.12 5.38
CA SER A 182 10.62 4.42 3.98
C SER A 182 9.41 4.66 3.08
N HIS A 183 8.24 4.10 3.42
CA HIS A 183 6.98 4.31 2.70
C HIS A 183 6.24 5.57 3.14
N MET A 184 6.42 5.98 4.39
CA MET A 184 5.72 7.10 5.04
C MET A 184 5.70 8.40 4.20
N PRO A 185 6.81 8.89 3.60
CA PRO A 185 6.78 10.16 2.88
C PRO A 185 5.88 10.17 1.65
N ARG A 186 5.87 9.07 0.89
CA ARG A 186 5.04 8.96 -0.32
C ARG A 186 3.55 8.91 0.04
N ILE A 187 3.19 8.13 1.06
CA ILE A 187 1.83 8.04 1.58
C ILE A 187 1.38 9.40 2.12
N ALA A 188 2.25 10.07 2.88
CA ALA A 188 1.94 11.38 3.43
C ALA A 188 1.66 12.43 2.35
N ARG A 189 2.39 12.43 1.24
CA ARG A 189 2.16 13.34 0.12
C ARG A 189 0.81 13.10 -0.57
N VAL A 190 0.46 11.83 -0.81
CA VAL A 190 -0.84 11.47 -1.40
C VAL A 190 -1.97 11.88 -0.46
N THR A 191 -1.85 11.52 0.81
CA THR A 191 -2.84 11.87 1.84
C THR A 191 -2.98 13.39 1.98
N ARG A 192 -1.86 14.14 2.00
CA ARG A 192 -1.85 15.59 2.06
C ARG A 192 -2.60 16.21 0.88
N ALA A 193 -2.30 15.78 -0.35
CA ALA A 193 -2.95 16.31 -1.55
C ALA A 193 -4.47 16.12 -1.49
N ALA A 194 -4.93 14.91 -1.16
CA ALA A 194 -6.34 14.60 -1.01
C ALA A 194 -7.00 15.37 0.15
N THR A 195 -6.27 15.58 1.26
CA THR A 195 -6.75 16.35 2.42
C THR A 195 -6.93 17.82 2.06
N VAL A 196 -5.99 18.44 1.35
CA VAL A 196 -6.06 19.86 0.93
C VAL A 196 -7.27 20.07 0.03
N GLU A 197 -7.48 19.19 -0.96
CA GLU A 197 -8.65 19.24 -1.85
C GLU A 197 -9.97 19.16 -1.06
N LEU A 198 -10.05 18.21 -0.14
CA LEU A 198 -11.28 17.97 0.62
C LEU A 198 -11.54 19.06 1.66
N ALA A 199 -10.49 19.62 2.28
CA ALA A 199 -10.59 20.73 3.23
C ALA A 199 -11.20 22.00 2.61
N ALA A 200 -11.13 22.14 1.28
CA ALA A 200 -11.74 23.26 0.55
C ALA A 200 -13.25 23.07 0.31
N ARG A 201 -13.81 21.87 0.53
CA ARG A 201 -15.23 21.57 0.31
C ARG A 201 -16.14 22.23 1.37
N ASP A 202 -17.34 22.61 0.95
CA ASP A 202 -18.28 23.36 1.79
C ASP A 202 -18.69 22.65 3.07
N PHE A 203 -18.89 21.33 3.04
CA PHE A 203 -19.25 20.56 4.23
C PHE A 203 -18.15 20.57 5.30
N VAL A 204 -16.87 20.55 4.90
CA VAL A 204 -15.74 20.66 5.84
C VAL A 204 -15.65 22.05 6.43
N ARG A 205 -15.86 23.08 5.60
CA ARG A 205 -15.90 24.48 6.05
C ARG A 205 -17.08 24.74 6.98
N ALA A 206 -18.26 24.19 6.67
CA ALA A 206 -19.44 24.29 7.53
C ALA A 206 -19.19 23.63 8.89
N ALA A 207 -18.61 22.43 8.92
CA ALA A 207 -18.25 21.76 10.16
C ALA A 207 -17.26 22.60 11.01
N ALA A 208 -16.28 23.23 10.36
CA ALA A 208 -15.35 24.12 11.03
C ALA A 208 -16.02 25.42 11.56
N ALA A 209 -16.97 25.98 10.81
CA ALA A 209 -17.70 27.18 11.17
C ALA A 209 -18.61 26.98 12.42
N VAL A 210 -19.22 25.80 12.56
CA VAL A 210 -20.00 25.44 13.77
C VAL A 210 -19.14 24.96 14.94
N GLY A 211 -17.80 25.07 14.83
CA GLY A 211 -16.88 24.81 15.95
C GLY A 211 -16.53 23.33 16.16
N VAL A 212 -16.76 22.43 15.19
CA VAL A 212 -16.33 21.05 15.32
C VAL A 212 -14.79 21.00 15.46
N PRO A 213 -14.24 20.30 16.49
CA PRO A 213 -12.81 20.24 16.70
C PRO A 213 -12.07 19.58 15.52
N ARG A 214 -10.89 20.10 15.16
CA ARG A 214 -10.08 19.66 14.00
C ARG A 214 -9.87 18.16 13.95
N ARG A 215 -9.59 17.51 15.08
CA ARG A 215 -9.42 16.05 15.14
C ARG A 215 -10.67 15.30 14.67
N LYS A 216 -11.86 15.77 15.04
CA LYS A 216 -13.12 15.16 14.58
C LYS A 216 -13.31 15.38 13.08
N ILE A 217 -13.04 16.58 12.56
CA ILE A 217 -13.09 16.85 11.11
C ILE A 217 -12.17 15.91 10.36
N LEU A 218 -10.90 15.77 10.77
CA LEU A 218 -9.92 14.91 10.10
C LEU A 218 -10.32 13.45 10.13
N LEU A 219 -10.78 12.93 11.28
CA LEU A 219 -11.06 11.50 11.42
C LEU A 219 -12.43 11.07 10.90
N TYR A 220 -13.44 11.94 10.95
CA TYR A 220 -14.82 11.57 10.63
C TYR A 220 -15.34 12.18 9.33
N GLU A 221 -14.76 13.30 8.87
CA GLU A 221 -15.15 13.94 7.61
C GLU A 221 -14.10 13.74 6.51
N VAL A 222 -12.81 13.91 6.80
CA VAL A 222 -11.76 13.85 5.79
C VAL A 222 -11.33 12.40 5.53
N LEU A 223 -10.86 11.68 6.54
CA LEU A 223 -10.28 10.34 6.39
C LEU A 223 -11.22 9.34 5.66
N PRO A 224 -12.52 9.26 5.99
CA PRO A 224 -13.41 8.34 5.29
C PRO A 224 -13.57 8.67 3.78
N ASN A 225 -13.49 9.96 3.44
CA ASN A 225 -13.66 10.45 2.06
C ASN A 225 -12.39 10.31 1.20
N ILE A 226 -11.21 10.12 1.79
CA ILE A 226 -9.95 9.82 1.08
C ILE A 226 -9.57 8.34 1.14
N SER A 227 -10.46 7.47 1.62
CA SER A 227 -10.15 6.04 1.82
C SER A 227 -9.84 5.30 0.52
N SER A 228 -10.46 5.65 -0.61
CA SER A 228 -10.19 5.02 -1.91
C SER A 228 -8.75 5.19 -2.38
N PRO A 229 -8.15 6.39 -2.45
CA PRO A 229 -6.73 6.53 -2.77
C PRO A 229 -5.81 5.85 -1.73
N LEU A 230 -6.20 5.79 -0.46
CA LEU A 230 -5.42 5.09 0.57
C LEU A 230 -5.42 3.57 0.38
N LEU A 231 -6.51 2.96 -0.11
CA LEU A 231 -6.54 1.55 -0.46
C LEU A 231 -5.59 1.21 -1.61
N VAL A 232 -5.52 2.06 -2.62
CA VAL A 232 -4.56 1.92 -3.73
C VAL A 232 -3.12 2.03 -3.22
N GLU A 233 -2.84 3.05 -2.39
CA GLU A 233 -1.53 3.20 -1.76
C GLU A 233 -1.15 1.98 -0.92
N PHE A 234 -2.09 1.42 -0.14
CA PHE A 234 -1.84 0.20 0.63
C PHE A 234 -1.38 -0.95 -0.27
N GLY A 235 -2.08 -1.21 -1.37
CA GLY A 235 -1.71 -2.28 -2.31
C GLY A 235 -0.33 -2.07 -2.93
N LEU A 236 -0.02 -0.84 -3.37
CA LEU A 236 1.29 -0.51 -3.92
C LEU A 236 2.40 -0.66 -2.86
N ARG A 237 2.19 -0.15 -1.63
CA ARG A 237 3.20 -0.27 -0.57
C ARG A 237 3.41 -1.71 -0.14
N LEU A 238 2.36 -2.54 -0.12
CA LEU A 238 2.49 -3.97 0.18
C LEU A 238 3.44 -4.66 -0.81
N THR A 239 3.27 -4.41 -2.10
CA THR A 239 4.16 -4.91 -3.14
C THR A 239 5.62 -4.51 -2.90
N TYR A 240 5.86 -3.22 -2.63
CA TYR A 240 7.22 -2.73 -2.33
C TYR A 240 7.78 -3.28 -1.02
N SER A 241 6.96 -3.44 0.03
CA SER A 241 7.39 -4.04 1.31
C SER A 241 7.86 -5.48 1.14
N ILE A 242 7.13 -6.28 0.36
CA ILE A 242 7.50 -7.67 0.05
C ILE A 242 8.89 -7.73 -0.60
N ILE A 243 9.10 -6.93 -1.65
CA ILE A 243 10.38 -6.87 -2.37
C ILE A 243 11.51 -6.42 -1.42
N MET A 244 11.28 -5.37 -0.64
CA MET A 244 12.29 -4.80 0.23
C MET A 244 12.68 -5.73 1.37
N ILE A 245 11.71 -6.42 1.98
CA ILE A 245 11.97 -7.41 3.04
C ILE A 245 12.72 -8.61 2.47
N ALA A 246 12.29 -9.12 1.31
CA ALA A 246 13.00 -10.22 0.64
C ALA A 246 14.44 -9.82 0.28
N ALA A 247 14.67 -8.60 -0.19
CA ALA A 247 16.01 -8.08 -0.50
C ALA A 247 16.87 -7.93 0.77
N LEU A 248 16.31 -7.43 1.88
CA LEU A 248 17.04 -7.34 3.16
C LEU A 248 17.38 -8.72 3.71
N SER A 249 16.45 -9.69 3.62
CA SER A 249 16.70 -11.08 3.97
C SER A 249 17.79 -11.71 3.08
N PHE A 250 17.76 -11.44 1.78
CA PHE A 250 18.78 -11.88 0.83
C PHE A 250 20.17 -11.32 1.16
N ILE A 251 20.27 -10.07 1.61
CA ILE A 251 21.57 -9.47 1.99
C ILE A 251 22.04 -10.00 3.37
N GLY A 252 21.18 -10.70 4.12
CA GLY A 252 21.51 -11.27 5.43
C GLY A 252 21.05 -10.45 6.63
N PHE A 253 20.27 -9.40 6.41
CA PHE A 253 19.68 -8.59 7.49
C PHE A 253 18.29 -9.07 7.95
N GLY A 254 17.68 -10.03 7.25
CA GLY A 254 16.37 -10.60 7.57
C GLY A 254 16.39 -11.61 8.71
N LEU A 255 15.52 -12.63 8.60
CA LEU A 255 15.55 -13.77 9.51
C LEU A 255 16.91 -14.45 9.46
N GLN A 256 17.33 -14.96 10.62
CA GLN A 256 18.60 -15.65 10.76
C GLN A 256 18.40 -17.18 10.76
N PRO A 257 19.41 -17.95 10.30
CA PRO A 257 19.39 -19.40 10.47
C PRO A 257 19.13 -19.80 11.94
N PRO A 258 18.44 -20.91 12.20
CA PRO A 258 18.04 -21.96 11.27
C PRO A 258 16.68 -21.74 10.60
N SER A 259 16.08 -20.59 10.74
CA SER A 259 14.74 -20.28 10.19
C SER A 259 14.68 -20.48 8.67
N ALA A 260 13.51 -20.91 8.17
CA ALA A 260 13.21 -20.87 6.75
C ALA A 260 12.58 -19.53 6.41
N ASP A 261 13.12 -18.86 5.39
CA ASP A 261 12.60 -17.59 4.83
C ASP A 261 13.03 -17.52 3.36
N TRP A 262 12.13 -17.13 2.46
CA TRP A 262 12.44 -17.17 1.03
C TRP A 262 13.66 -16.31 0.63
N GLY A 263 13.81 -15.11 1.22
CA GLY A 263 14.98 -14.26 0.97
C GLY A 263 16.28 -14.85 1.51
N LEU A 264 16.23 -15.40 2.72
CA LEU A 264 17.37 -16.08 3.34
C LEU A 264 17.79 -17.32 2.55
N MET A 265 16.83 -18.14 2.07
CA MET A 265 17.11 -19.32 1.25
C MET A 265 17.88 -18.97 -0.01
N ILE A 266 17.53 -17.86 -0.68
CA ILE A 266 18.27 -17.37 -1.85
C ILE A 266 19.72 -17.02 -1.46
N ASN A 267 19.91 -16.34 -0.35
CA ASN A 267 21.25 -16.00 0.15
C ASN A 267 22.10 -17.23 0.43
N GLU A 268 21.57 -18.17 1.22
CA GLU A 268 22.26 -19.37 1.64
C GLU A 268 22.70 -20.24 0.45
N ASN A 269 21.86 -20.30 -0.60
CA ASN A 269 22.06 -21.25 -1.71
C ASN A 269 22.64 -20.61 -2.98
N ARG A 270 22.93 -19.28 -3.01
CA ARG A 270 23.39 -18.56 -4.21
C ARG A 270 24.68 -19.16 -4.82
N ILE A 271 25.54 -19.72 -4.02
CA ILE A 271 26.80 -20.30 -4.48
C ILE A 271 26.60 -21.64 -5.20
N GLY A 272 25.53 -22.36 -4.89
CA GLY A 272 25.18 -23.64 -5.50
C GLY A 272 24.23 -23.55 -6.70
N ILE A 273 23.91 -22.36 -7.22
CA ILE A 273 22.90 -22.16 -8.26
C ILE A 273 23.19 -22.94 -9.55
N THR A 274 24.46 -23.16 -9.88
CA THR A 274 24.88 -23.92 -11.08
C THR A 274 24.76 -25.43 -10.89
N VAL A 275 24.76 -25.92 -9.64
CA VAL A 275 24.70 -27.35 -9.29
C VAL A 275 23.26 -27.75 -8.98
N GLN A 276 22.59 -26.97 -8.13
CA GLN A 276 21.23 -27.22 -7.65
C GLN A 276 20.41 -25.91 -7.71
N PRO A 277 19.84 -25.58 -8.89
CA PRO A 277 19.19 -24.29 -9.09
C PRO A 277 17.89 -24.12 -8.29
N TRP A 278 17.16 -25.20 -7.97
CA TRP A 278 15.86 -25.12 -7.34
C TRP A 278 15.89 -24.52 -5.93
N ALA A 279 17.01 -24.65 -5.22
CA ALA A 279 17.17 -24.03 -3.90
C ALA A 279 17.14 -22.48 -3.94
N VAL A 280 17.40 -21.89 -5.12
CA VAL A 280 17.34 -20.45 -5.37
C VAL A 280 16.10 -20.11 -6.22
N VAL A 281 15.83 -20.84 -7.29
CA VAL A 281 14.77 -20.52 -8.26
C VAL A 281 13.37 -20.64 -7.62
N ALA A 282 13.13 -21.67 -6.79
CA ALA A 282 11.81 -21.85 -6.19
C ALA A 282 11.39 -20.66 -5.30
N PRO A 283 12.19 -20.21 -4.32
CA PRO A 283 11.83 -19.03 -3.53
C PRO A 283 11.76 -17.73 -4.36
N VAL A 284 12.61 -17.55 -5.40
CA VAL A 284 12.54 -16.40 -6.31
C VAL A 284 11.21 -16.36 -7.04
N LEU A 285 10.75 -17.49 -7.59
CA LEU A 285 9.47 -17.59 -8.28
C LEU A 285 8.29 -17.28 -7.36
N LEU A 286 8.34 -17.71 -6.09
CA LEU A 286 7.27 -17.43 -5.12
C LEU A 286 7.24 -15.95 -4.72
N ILE A 287 8.38 -15.32 -4.48
CA ILE A 287 8.46 -13.87 -4.23
C ILE A 287 7.95 -13.10 -5.46
N GLY A 288 8.35 -13.49 -6.67
CA GLY A 288 7.90 -12.90 -7.92
C GLY A 288 6.38 -13.04 -8.11
N ALA A 289 5.84 -14.25 -7.91
CA ALA A 289 4.41 -14.51 -8.00
C ALA A 289 3.62 -13.69 -6.94
N LEU A 290 4.11 -13.60 -5.70
CA LEU A 290 3.50 -12.79 -4.65
C LEU A 290 3.51 -11.30 -5.01
N THR A 291 4.61 -10.80 -5.54
CA THR A 291 4.74 -9.42 -6.01
C THR A 291 3.79 -9.12 -7.16
N ILE A 292 3.68 -10.01 -8.14
CA ILE A 292 2.74 -9.88 -9.26
C ILE A 292 1.30 -9.89 -8.75
N SER A 293 0.96 -10.79 -7.84
CA SER A 293 -0.40 -10.92 -7.30
C SER A 293 -0.84 -9.64 -6.58
N THR A 294 0.00 -9.08 -5.71
CA THR A 294 -0.30 -7.83 -4.97
C THR A 294 -0.36 -6.63 -5.91
N ASN A 295 0.49 -6.58 -6.93
CA ASN A 295 0.48 -5.51 -7.92
C ASN A 295 -0.79 -5.54 -8.80
N LEU A 296 -1.24 -6.74 -9.23
CA LEU A 296 -2.49 -6.89 -9.97
C LEU A 296 -3.72 -6.44 -9.14
N MET A 297 -3.71 -6.72 -7.83
CA MET A 297 -4.77 -6.26 -6.93
C MET A 297 -4.75 -4.72 -6.79
N ALA A 298 -3.58 -4.12 -6.61
CA ALA A 298 -3.41 -2.68 -6.52
C ALA A 298 -3.83 -1.95 -7.81
N ASP A 299 -3.43 -2.49 -8.98
CA ASP A 299 -3.82 -1.96 -10.30
C ASP A 299 -5.36 -2.03 -10.50
N GLY A 300 -5.97 -3.13 -10.09
CA GLY A 300 -7.42 -3.28 -10.14
C GLY A 300 -8.15 -2.26 -9.25
N LEU A 301 -7.67 -2.01 -8.04
CA LEU A 301 -8.21 -0.97 -7.15
C LEU A 301 -8.05 0.43 -7.76
N ALA A 302 -6.88 0.73 -8.34
CA ALA A 302 -6.61 2.01 -8.99
C ALA A 302 -7.56 2.26 -10.18
N ARG A 303 -7.78 1.27 -11.03
CA ARG A 303 -8.71 1.37 -12.18
C ARG A 303 -10.16 1.54 -11.75
N ALA A 304 -10.59 0.78 -10.74
CA ALA A 304 -11.94 0.92 -10.20
C ALA A 304 -12.18 2.33 -9.62
N MET A 305 -11.18 2.91 -8.97
CA MET A 305 -11.23 4.28 -8.46
C MET A 305 -11.35 5.32 -9.60
N MET A 306 -10.63 5.11 -10.71
CA MET A 306 -10.66 6.01 -11.87
C MET A 306 -11.88 5.81 -12.79
N GLY A 307 -12.66 4.75 -12.60
CA GLY A 307 -13.83 4.44 -13.43
C GLY A 307 -13.52 3.99 -14.85
N ILE A 308 -12.25 3.66 -15.16
CA ILE A 308 -11.75 3.45 -16.56
C ILE A 308 -12.41 2.26 -17.27
N ASP A 309 -12.94 1.28 -16.54
CA ASP A 309 -13.49 0.05 -17.14
C ASP A 309 -15.04 0.01 -17.14
N ARG A 310 -15.73 1.10 -16.78
CA ARG A 310 -17.20 1.16 -16.87
C ARG A 310 -17.69 1.35 -18.30
N ASP A 311 -16.87 1.96 -19.18
CA ASP A 311 -17.26 2.29 -20.55
C ASP A 311 -17.02 1.15 -21.56
N THR A 312 -16.24 0.12 -21.22
CA THR A 312 -16.01 -1.03 -22.12
C THR A 312 -17.03 -2.17 -21.99
N ALA A 313 -17.97 -2.07 -21.06
CA ALA A 313 -19.05 -3.05 -20.88
C ALA A 313 -20.37 -2.64 -21.59
N VAL A 314 -20.37 -1.56 -22.38
CA VAL A 314 -21.55 -0.99 -23.09
C VAL A 314 -21.34 -0.99 -24.60
N ILE A 315 -20.60 -1.99 -25.16
CA ILE A 315 -20.62 -2.27 -26.61
C ILE A 315 -20.92 -3.73 -26.83
#